data_4b463c0dcec045bf9118c9c69257c59f
#
_entry.id   4b463c0dcec045bf9118c9c69257c59f
#
_cell.length_a   1.000
_cell.length_b   1.000
_cell.length_c   1.000
_cell.angle_alpha   90.00
_cell.angle_beta   90.00
_cell.angle_gamma   90.00
#
_symmetry.space_group_name_H-M   'P 1'
#
loop_
_entity.id
_entity.type
_entity.pdbx_description
1 polymer ?
#
loop_
_entity_poly.entity_id
_entity_poly.type
_entity_poly.pdbx_seq_one_letter_code
_entity_poly.pdbx_strand_id
1 'polypeptide(L)'
;MIKKIKLISILFILINFTNYALAENNFFEEGKKKYNEKKFDESKFLFQRSIVFNPKDPGSYLYLAKIYNFEENKIEEQKNINTVILLDPKNEEANYMLIEIELKKSNYSKVKELTENFSKICKMLCDKKSLILKSLKNLE
;
A
#
# COMPACT_ATOMS: atom_id res chain seq x y z
N MET A 1 -41.37 -28.78 -14.98
CA MET A 1 -40.70 -27.62 -15.61
C MET A 1 -40.19 -26.60 -14.61
N ILE A 2 -40.99 -26.15 -13.66
CA ILE A 2 -40.63 -25.07 -12.67
C ILE A 2 -39.38 -25.38 -11.84
N LYS A 3 -39.16 -26.65 -11.39
CA LYS A 3 -37.95 -27.04 -10.62
C LYS A 3 -36.66 -26.93 -11.43
N LYS A 4 -36.68 -27.26 -12.74
CA LYS A 4 -35.50 -27.12 -13.60
C LYS A 4 -35.14 -25.67 -13.89
N ILE A 5 -36.16 -24.80 -14.05
CA ILE A 5 -35.94 -23.35 -14.23
C ILE A 5 -35.30 -22.71 -12.99
N LYS A 6 -35.79 -23.07 -11.76
CA LYS A 6 -35.17 -22.60 -10.52
C LYS A 6 -33.71 -23.04 -10.35
N LEU A 7 -33.39 -24.28 -10.73
CA LEU A 7 -32.03 -24.80 -10.67
C LEU A 7 -31.06 -24.06 -11.60
N ILE A 8 -31.53 -23.80 -12.85
CA ILE A 8 -30.75 -23.04 -13.85
C ILE A 8 -30.53 -21.60 -13.38
N SER A 9 -31.55 -20.96 -12.79
CA SER A 9 -31.43 -19.59 -12.23
C SER A 9 -30.41 -19.50 -11.10
N ILE A 10 -30.39 -20.48 -10.18
CA ILE A 10 -29.42 -20.55 -9.08
C ILE A 10 -28.00 -20.78 -9.64
N LEU A 11 -27.83 -21.63 -10.62
CA LEU A 11 -26.55 -21.90 -11.27
C LEU A 11 -26.01 -20.63 -11.95
N PHE A 12 -26.88 -19.85 -12.62
CA PHE A 12 -26.50 -18.58 -13.26
C PHE A 12 -26.06 -17.52 -12.26
N ILE A 13 -26.68 -17.46 -11.08
CA ILE A 13 -26.29 -16.56 -9.99
C ILE A 13 -24.90 -16.95 -9.43
N LEU A 14 -24.66 -18.24 -9.21
CA LEU A 14 -23.39 -18.75 -8.71
C LEU A 14 -22.21 -18.48 -9.67
N ILE A 15 -22.42 -18.62 -10.98
CA ILE A 15 -21.40 -18.34 -12.00
C ILE A 15 -21.03 -16.85 -12.03
N ASN A 16 -21.98 -15.95 -11.80
CA ASN A 16 -21.68 -14.52 -11.74
C ASN A 16 -20.85 -14.15 -10.49
N PHE A 17 -21.12 -14.75 -9.33
CA PHE A 17 -20.34 -14.50 -8.12
C PHE A 17 -18.87 -14.91 -8.25
N THR A 18 -18.55 -15.99 -8.95
CA THR A 18 -17.15 -16.43 -9.14
C THR A 18 -16.34 -15.46 -10.02
N ASN A 19 -16.97 -14.80 -10.98
CA ASN A 19 -16.30 -13.84 -11.85
C ASN A 19 -15.89 -12.53 -11.11
N TYR A 20 -16.65 -12.10 -10.11
CA TYR A 20 -16.29 -10.91 -9.31
C TYR A 20 -15.04 -11.15 -8.46
N ALA A 21 -14.90 -12.34 -7.86
CA ALA A 21 -13.73 -12.67 -7.04
C ALA A 21 -12.42 -12.77 -7.86
N LEU A 22 -12.51 -13.22 -9.13
CA LEU A 22 -11.35 -13.28 -10.03
C LEU A 22 -10.90 -11.90 -10.50
N ALA A 23 -11.83 -10.94 -10.64
CA ALA A 23 -11.52 -9.57 -11.06
C ALA A 23 -10.74 -8.80 -9.99
N GLU A 24 -10.98 -9.06 -8.70
CA GLU A 24 -10.30 -8.41 -7.58
C GLU A 24 -8.79 -8.67 -7.58
N ASN A 25 -8.38 -9.92 -7.76
CA ASN A 25 -6.97 -10.31 -7.80
C ASN A 25 -6.23 -9.72 -9.01
N ASN A 26 -6.94 -9.39 -10.08
CA ASN A 26 -6.34 -8.88 -11.29
C ASN A 26 -5.92 -7.40 -11.17
N PHE A 27 -6.74 -6.53 -10.55
CA PHE A 27 -6.42 -5.09 -10.47
C PHE A 27 -5.13 -4.79 -9.71
N PHE A 28 -4.87 -5.48 -8.60
CA PHE A 28 -3.64 -5.29 -7.84
C PHE A 28 -2.41 -5.72 -8.65
N GLU A 29 -2.43 -6.91 -9.23
CA GLU A 29 -1.29 -7.43 -10.00
C GLU A 29 -1.08 -6.64 -11.30
N GLU A 30 -2.14 -6.23 -11.97
CA GLU A 30 -2.05 -5.33 -13.12
C GLU A 30 -1.48 -3.96 -12.72
N GLY A 31 -1.92 -3.42 -11.57
CA GLY A 31 -1.39 -2.19 -11.01
C GLY A 31 0.12 -2.26 -10.77
N LYS A 32 0.60 -3.37 -10.19
CA LYS A 32 2.04 -3.62 -10.01
C LYS A 32 2.79 -3.69 -11.34
N LYS A 33 2.22 -4.37 -12.32
CA LYS A 33 2.80 -4.43 -13.67
C LYS A 33 2.96 -3.03 -14.26
N LYS A 34 1.90 -2.19 -14.19
CA LYS A 34 1.94 -0.81 -14.69
C LYS A 34 2.92 0.06 -13.91
N TYR A 35 3.02 -0.14 -12.59
CA TYR A 35 4.02 0.53 -11.75
C TYR A 35 5.45 0.22 -12.23
N ASN A 36 5.75 -1.05 -12.49
CA ASN A 36 7.08 -1.47 -12.98
C ASN A 36 7.37 -0.94 -14.39
N GLU A 37 6.33 -0.75 -15.22
CA GLU A 37 6.41 -0.09 -16.53
C GLU A 37 6.51 1.45 -16.43
N LYS A 38 6.49 2.03 -15.20
CA LYS A 38 6.47 3.47 -14.92
C LYS A 38 5.23 4.20 -15.48
N LYS A 39 4.15 3.47 -15.76
CA LYS A 39 2.85 3.99 -16.19
C LYS A 39 2.01 4.35 -14.96
N PHE A 40 2.42 5.42 -14.27
CA PHE A 40 1.90 5.73 -12.94
C PHE A 40 0.41 6.09 -12.93
N ASP A 41 -0.11 6.78 -13.93
CA ASP A 41 -1.54 7.10 -14.00
C ASP A 41 -2.42 5.86 -14.17
N GLU A 42 -2.03 4.94 -15.06
CA GLU A 42 -2.72 3.66 -15.21
C GLU A 42 -2.62 2.82 -13.93
N SER A 43 -1.44 2.81 -13.31
CA SER A 43 -1.18 2.11 -12.06
C SER A 43 -2.04 2.65 -10.91
N LYS A 44 -2.12 3.99 -10.73
CA LYS A 44 -3.00 4.63 -9.73
C LYS A 44 -4.44 4.21 -9.91
N PHE A 45 -4.95 4.28 -11.13
CA PHE A 45 -6.32 3.87 -11.42
C PHE A 45 -6.59 2.42 -11.01
N LEU A 46 -5.65 1.51 -11.31
CA LEU A 46 -5.79 0.09 -10.98
C LEU A 46 -5.74 -0.15 -9.48
N PHE A 47 -4.83 0.50 -8.74
CA PHE A 47 -4.79 0.39 -7.28
C PHE A 47 -6.03 1.00 -6.61
N GLN A 48 -6.54 2.12 -7.12
CA GLN A 48 -7.81 2.68 -6.63
C GLN A 48 -8.97 1.71 -6.85
N ARG A 49 -9.02 1.04 -7.99
CA ARG A 49 -10.02 -0.02 -8.23
C ARG A 49 -9.82 -1.21 -7.30
N SER A 50 -8.58 -1.65 -7.07
CA SER A 50 -8.27 -2.72 -6.12
C SER A 50 -8.80 -2.39 -4.72
N ILE A 51 -8.63 -1.14 -4.26
CA ILE A 51 -9.12 -0.67 -2.96
C ILE A 51 -10.66 -0.72 -2.87
N VAL A 52 -11.38 -0.44 -3.96
CA VAL A 52 -12.85 -0.53 -3.96
C VAL A 52 -13.31 -1.96 -3.66
N PHE A 53 -12.61 -2.97 -4.18
CA PHE A 53 -12.95 -4.37 -3.96
C PHE A 53 -12.37 -4.92 -2.64
N ASN A 54 -11.17 -4.48 -2.27
CA ASN A 54 -10.49 -4.90 -1.04
C ASN A 54 -9.92 -3.70 -0.28
N PRO A 55 -10.75 -2.95 0.47
CA PRO A 55 -10.31 -1.75 1.19
C PRO A 55 -9.37 -2.04 2.37
N LYS A 56 -9.19 -3.31 2.75
CA LYS A 56 -8.29 -3.73 3.84
C LYS A 56 -6.95 -4.29 3.36
N ASP A 57 -6.70 -4.31 2.05
CA ASP A 57 -5.39 -4.66 1.52
C ASP A 57 -4.40 -3.50 1.65
N PRO A 58 -3.34 -3.61 2.48
CA PRO A 58 -2.36 -2.54 2.62
C PRO A 58 -1.50 -2.34 1.36
N GLY A 59 -1.40 -3.36 0.49
CA GLY A 59 -0.54 -3.33 -0.68
C GLY A 59 -0.90 -2.23 -1.66
N SER A 60 -2.18 -2.07 -1.98
CA SER A 60 -2.65 -1.04 -2.91
C SER A 60 -2.36 0.37 -2.41
N TYR A 61 -2.55 0.64 -1.11
CA TYR A 61 -2.20 1.91 -0.50
C TYR A 61 -0.67 2.15 -0.50
N LEU A 62 0.13 1.11 -0.28
CA LEU A 62 1.58 1.22 -0.32
C LEU A 62 2.07 1.64 -1.71
N TYR A 63 1.55 1.02 -2.76
CA TYR A 63 1.92 1.39 -4.13
C TYR A 63 1.44 2.80 -4.49
N LEU A 64 0.24 3.21 -4.05
CA LEU A 64 -0.22 4.59 -4.21
C LEU A 64 0.73 5.58 -3.50
N ALA A 65 1.15 5.28 -2.27
CA ALA A 65 2.11 6.11 -1.54
C ALA A 65 3.44 6.26 -2.31
N LYS A 66 3.97 5.16 -2.88
CA LYS A 66 5.19 5.19 -3.70
C LYS A 66 5.03 6.07 -4.95
N ILE A 67 3.88 5.99 -5.62
CA ILE A 67 3.61 6.82 -6.80
C ILE A 67 3.53 8.28 -6.38
N TYR A 68 2.80 8.61 -5.30
CA TYR A 68 2.70 9.98 -4.81
C TYR A 68 4.03 10.54 -4.29
N ASN A 69 4.91 9.67 -3.74
CA ASN A 69 6.28 10.08 -3.41
C ASN A 69 7.05 10.49 -4.67
N PHE A 70 6.94 9.73 -5.75
CA PHE A 70 7.55 10.04 -7.04
C PHE A 70 6.98 11.33 -7.65
N GLU A 71 5.69 11.56 -7.52
CA GLU A 71 4.99 12.77 -7.99
C GLU A 71 5.17 13.98 -7.06
N GLU A 72 5.92 13.83 -5.97
CA GLU A 72 6.13 14.84 -4.92
C GLU A 72 4.84 15.33 -4.24
N ASN A 73 3.75 14.57 -4.36
CA ASN A 73 2.48 14.85 -3.69
C ASN A 73 2.52 14.38 -2.22
N LYS A 74 3.09 15.23 -1.36
CA LYS A 74 3.34 14.91 0.06
C LYS A 74 2.09 14.61 0.86
N ILE A 75 0.97 15.22 0.53
CA ILE A 75 -0.31 15.04 1.25
C ILE A 75 -0.85 13.63 1.00
N GLU A 76 -0.96 13.24 -0.27
CA GLU A 76 -1.47 11.91 -0.62
C GLU A 76 -0.46 10.80 -0.26
N GLU A 77 0.85 11.04 -0.39
CA GLU A 77 1.89 10.14 0.09
C GLU A 77 1.65 9.80 1.56
N GLN A 78 1.62 10.80 2.44
CA GLN A 78 1.47 10.59 3.88
C GLN A 78 0.13 9.95 4.25
N LYS A 79 -0.96 10.35 3.61
CA LYS A 79 -2.29 9.77 3.83
C LYS A 79 -2.30 8.27 3.55
N ASN A 80 -1.74 7.85 2.42
CA ASN A 80 -1.68 6.44 2.03
C ASN A 80 -0.74 5.66 2.96
N ILE A 81 0.43 6.20 3.35
CA ILE A 81 1.32 5.56 4.33
C ILE A 81 0.62 5.35 5.67
N ASN A 82 -0.08 6.34 6.18
CA ASN A 82 -0.82 6.22 7.44
C ASN A 82 -1.87 5.11 7.35
N THR A 83 -2.53 4.96 6.20
CA THR A 83 -3.49 3.88 5.97
C THR A 83 -2.79 2.51 5.97
N VAL A 84 -1.63 2.39 5.33
CA VAL A 84 -0.85 1.13 5.37
C VAL A 84 -0.50 0.77 6.81
N ILE A 85 0.02 1.70 7.60
CA ILE A 85 0.43 1.46 9.00
C ILE A 85 -0.78 1.11 9.87
N LEU A 86 -1.96 1.69 9.60
CA LEU A 86 -3.20 1.33 10.30
C LEU A 86 -3.63 -0.12 10.00
N LEU A 87 -3.49 -0.57 8.76
CA LEU A 87 -3.89 -1.91 8.30
C LEU A 87 -2.83 -2.97 8.62
N ASP A 88 -1.56 -2.61 8.50
CA ASP A 88 -0.39 -3.44 8.79
C ASP A 88 0.69 -2.63 9.55
N PRO A 89 0.61 -2.57 10.88
CA PRO A 89 1.57 -1.81 11.70
C PRO A 89 3.01 -2.30 11.59
N LYS A 90 3.23 -3.52 11.09
CA LYS A 90 4.57 -4.11 10.92
C LYS A 90 5.11 -3.99 9.49
N ASN A 91 4.44 -3.26 8.62
CA ASN A 91 4.92 -3.03 7.26
C ASN A 91 6.21 -2.21 7.30
N GLU A 92 7.33 -2.87 7.01
CA GLU A 92 8.67 -2.24 7.10
C GLU A 92 8.80 -1.05 6.16
N GLU A 93 8.32 -1.20 4.92
CA GLU A 93 8.47 -0.17 3.90
C GLU A 93 7.66 1.08 4.25
N ALA A 94 6.41 0.92 4.70
CA ALA A 94 5.58 2.04 5.11
C ALA A 94 6.15 2.76 6.33
N ASN A 95 6.66 2.03 7.32
CA ASN A 95 7.32 2.62 8.49
C ASN A 95 8.59 3.38 8.08
N TYR A 96 9.40 2.84 7.18
CA TYR A 96 10.58 3.51 6.65
C TYR A 96 10.20 4.79 5.88
N MET A 97 9.21 4.74 4.99
CA MET A 97 8.72 5.91 4.26
C MET A 97 8.18 7.00 5.20
N LEU A 98 7.50 6.62 6.30
CA LEU A 98 7.07 7.60 7.30
C LEU A 98 8.25 8.29 7.99
N ILE A 99 9.32 7.55 8.31
CA ILE A 99 10.56 8.12 8.86
C ILE A 99 11.16 9.13 7.88
N GLU A 100 11.21 8.81 6.58
CA GLU A 100 11.73 9.74 5.57
C GLU A 100 10.89 11.01 5.46
N ILE A 101 9.56 10.91 5.57
CA ILE A 101 8.68 12.08 5.60
C ILE A 101 8.99 12.96 6.82
N GLU A 102 9.12 12.38 8.01
CA GLU A 102 9.36 13.14 9.24
C GLU A 102 10.78 13.73 9.25
N LEU A 103 11.78 13.09 8.64
CA LEU A 103 13.10 13.68 8.39
C LEU A 103 13.01 14.93 7.52
N LYS A 104 12.27 14.86 6.42
CA LYS A 104 12.06 16.01 5.51
C LYS A 104 11.35 17.18 6.18
N LYS A 105 10.53 16.91 7.21
CA LYS A 105 9.85 17.92 8.04
C LYS A 105 10.71 18.43 9.19
N SER A 106 11.94 17.93 9.35
CA SER A 106 12.81 18.24 10.48
C SER A 106 12.20 17.87 11.86
N ASN A 107 11.30 16.89 11.88
CA ASN A 107 10.67 16.40 13.11
C ASN A 107 11.52 15.32 13.78
N TYR A 108 12.71 15.69 14.26
CA TYR A 108 13.73 14.76 14.74
C TYR A 108 13.30 13.93 15.95
N SER A 109 12.49 14.50 16.84
CA SER A 109 11.92 13.76 17.98
C SER A 109 11.06 12.59 17.48
N LYS A 110 10.19 12.83 16.51
CA LYS A 110 9.34 11.79 15.92
C LYS A 110 10.15 10.76 15.14
N VAL A 111 11.19 11.19 14.44
CA VAL A 111 12.11 10.29 13.73
C VAL A 111 12.80 9.33 14.70
N LYS A 112 13.27 9.80 15.88
CA LYS A 112 13.87 8.92 16.89
C LYS A 112 12.88 7.85 17.37
N GLU A 113 11.65 8.25 17.74
CA GLU A 113 10.58 7.34 18.17
C GLU A 113 10.27 6.28 17.09
N LEU A 114 10.06 6.74 15.85
CA LEU A 114 9.74 5.84 14.72
C LEU A 114 10.90 4.88 14.42
N THR A 115 12.15 5.34 14.53
CA THR A 115 13.34 4.51 14.29
C THR A 115 13.48 3.41 15.34
N GLU A 116 13.14 3.68 16.59
CA GLU A 116 13.10 2.65 17.63
C GLU A 116 12.04 1.58 17.33
N ASN A 117 10.85 2.01 16.92
CA ASN A 117 9.78 1.09 16.52
C ASN A 117 10.15 0.28 15.27
N PHE A 118 10.70 0.94 14.25
CA PHE A 118 11.20 0.29 13.04
C PHE A 118 12.25 -0.79 13.37
N SER A 119 13.16 -0.52 14.33
CA SER A 119 14.18 -1.48 14.74
C SER A 119 13.63 -2.77 15.34
N LYS A 120 12.39 -2.75 15.87
CA LYS A 120 11.72 -3.92 16.44
C LYS A 120 10.98 -4.76 15.40
N ILE A 121 10.61 -4.17 14.28
CA ILE A 121 9.79 -4.80 13.25
C ILE A 121 10.58 -5.16 11.99
N CYS A 122 11.70 -4.48 11.72
CA CYS A 122 12.46 -4.67 10.49
C CYS A 122 13.02 -6.10 10.38
N LYS A 123 13.03 -6.63 9.15
CA LYS A 123 13.62 -7.92 8.77
C LYS A 123 14.52 -7.78 7.55
N MET A 124 14.03 -7.12 6.51
CA MET A 124 14.73 -6.93 5.22
C MET A 124 15.36 -5.54 5.10
N LEU A 125 14.78 -4.53 5.76
CA LEU A 125 15.21 -3.13 5.65
C LEU A 125 16.00 -2.64 6.87
N CYS A 126 16.52 -3.55 7.71
CA CYS A 126 17.24 -3.19 8.92
C CYS A 126 18.53 -2.37 8.68
N ASP A 127 19.16 -2.52 7.52
CA ASP A 127 20.29 -1.71 7.07
C ASP A 127 19.96 -0.22 6.99
N LYS A 128 18.70 0.12 6.68
CA LYS A 128 18.21 1.50 6.60
C LYS A 128 18.32 2.26 7.93
N LYS A 129 18.28 1.54 9.07
CA LYS A 129 18.47 2.13 10.39
C LYS A 129 19.78 2.93 10.49
N SER A 130 20.87 2.40 9.99
CA SER A 130 22.18 3.06 10.04
C SER A 130 22.15 4.37 9.24
N LEU A 131 21.48 4.41 8.11
CA LEU A 131 21.31 5.61 7.28
C LEU A 131 20.47 6.68 8.00
N ILE A 132 19.36 6.28 8.64
CA ILE A 132 18.51 7.19 9.42
C ILE A 132 19.31 7.82 10.55
N LEU A 133 20.03 7.01 11.34
CA LEU A 133 20.85 7.49 12.46
C LEU A 133 21.97 8.44 12.01
N LYS A 134 22.60 8.15 10.87
CA LYS A 134 23.57 9.04 10.25
C LYS A 134 22.94 10.37 9.83
N SER A 135 21.75 10.33 9.22
CA SER A 135 21.02 11.55 8.85
C SER A 135 20.67 12.40 10.07
N LEU A 136 20.18 11.79 11.17
CA LEU A 136 19.90 12.50 12.42
C LEU A 136 21.14 13.19 12.98
N LYS A 137 22.27 12.48 13.04
CA LYS A 137 23.53 13.02 13.59
C LYS A 137 24.09 14.20 12.78
N ASN A 138 23.79 14.26 11.49
CA ASN A 138 24.25 15.37 10.63
C ASN A 138 23.35 16.62 10.74
N LEU A 139 22.21 16.51 11.41
CA LEU A 139 21.18 17.55 11.50
C LEU A 139 21.03 18.11 12.93
N GLU A 140 21.69 17.48 13.93
CA GLU A 140 21.91 18.00 15.31
C GLU A 140 23.19 18.81 15.38
#